data_360b0dc09d31ba6a22fdc7dd8e02a2c5
#
_entry.id   360b0dc09d31ba6a22fdc7dd8e02a2c5
#
_cell.length_a   1.000
_cell.length_b   1.000
_cell.length_c   1.000
_cell.angle_alpha   90.00
_cell.angle_beta   90.00
_cell.angle_gamma   90.00
#
_symmetry.space_group_name_H-M   'P 1'
#
loop_
_entity.id
_entity.type
_entity.pdbx_description
1 polymer ?
#
loop_
_entity_poly.entity_id
_entity_poly.type
_entity_poly.pdbx_seq_one_letter_code
_entity_poly.pdbx_strand_id
1 'polypeptide(L)'
;MALTGNKGEWSEIYTLFKLLGDGVVYAGDQNLNKIQDLFYPIIMILRQEKEGDINYQRKDNDVVIQTPQGEELLRVSASLFLEEAEKLLKATHENDGAFAIPKTEAFMNRIYCHSLKAKSSDKTDIRIILHDRRTKMNSELGFSIKSQLGGDSTLLNACKSTNFNFKIEGAQFSDEEINGINSLNPKRNKVIDRVNAIKAKGGKLVFDRVDNPTFYNNLIMLDGDLPSVIASLLLEQLNSGVSTLKELVNRITEINPLGYDTRQLSPFYAYKVKHLLTSAALGMMPATAWDGRLDANGGYLVVKGDGDILCYHFYDRNRFEDYLFSNAYLERSSTSRHNYASIIKEEDGTLSFKINFQVRLK
;
A
#
# COMPACT_ATOMS: atom_id res chain seq x y z
N MET A 1 -1.86 -10.04 29.64
CA MET A 1 -0.56 -9.77 28.98
C MET A 1 -0.60 -8.37 28.43
N ALA A 2 0.49 -7.62 28.51
CA ALA A 2 0.56 -6.28 27.94
C ALA A 2 0.40 -6.35 26.41
N LEU A 3 -0.33 -5.39 25.83
CA LEU A 3 -0.47 -5.27 24.38
C LEU A 3 0.87 -4.89 23.77
N THR A 4 1.34 -5.68 22.81
CA THR A 4 2.60 -5.44 22.10
C THR A 4 2.33 -5.32 20.62
N GLY A 5 2.86 -4.29 19.98
CA GLY A 5 2.69 -4.03 18.55
C GLY A 5 3.85 -3.27 17.94
N ASN A 6 3.94 -3.31 16.61
CA ASN A 6 4.87 -2.48 15.84
C ASN A 6 4.32 -1.07 15.61
N LYS A 7 5.14 -0.18 15.02
CA LYS A 7 4.74 1.22 14.73
C LYS A 7 3.46 1.33 13.91
N GLY A 8 3.24 0.42 12.95
CA GLY A 8 2.02 0.41 12.13
C GLY A 8 0.77 0.10 12.98
N GLU A 9 0.85 -0.91 13.85
CA GLU A 9 -0.25 -1.29 14.74
C GLU A 9 -0.58 -0.18 15.77
N TRP A 10 0.43 0.46 16.33
CA TRP A 10 0.24 1.62 17.21
C TRP A 10 -0.31 2.85 16.45
N SER A 11 -0.03 2.97 15.15
CA SER A 11 -0.60 4.03 14.32
C SER A 11 -2.12 3.91 14.13
N GLU A 12 -2.69 2.70 14.21
CA GLU A 12 -4.14 2.53 14.19
C GLU A 12 -4.80 3.14 15.45
N ILE A 13 -4.21 2.91 16.63
CA ILE A 13 -4.66 3.53 17.88
C ILE A 13 -4.43 5.05 17.88
N TYR A 14 -3.27 5.49 17.36
CA TYR A 14 -2.99 6.91 17.17
C TYR A 14 -4.06 7.58 16.31
N THR A 15 -4.42 6.96 15.20
CA THR A 15 -5.47 7.46 14.30
C THR A 15 -6.81 7.57 15.01
N LEU A 16 -7.21 6.54 15.78
CA LEU A 16 -8.42 6.58 16.59
C LEU A 16 -8.43 7.79 17.54
N PHE A 17 -7.37 7.97 18.32
CA PHE A 17 -7.28 9.06 19.29
C PHE A 17 -7.26 10.42 18.61
N LYS A 18 -6.41 10.59 17.61
CA LYS A 18 -6.23 11.86 16.89
C LYS A 18 -7.53 12.31 16.22
N LEU A 19 -8.23 11.41 15.52
CA LEU A 19 -9.49 11.73 14.86
C LEU A 19 -10.61 12.06 15.85
N LEU A 20 -10.70 11.34 16.96
CA LEU A 20 -11.67 11.64 18.02
C LEU A 20 -11.38 12.98 18.70
N GLY A 21 -10.11 13.29 18.89
CA GLY A 21 -9.68 14.55 19.47
C GLY A 21 -9.93 15.75 18.56
N ASP A 22 -9.48 15.67 17.30
CA ASP A 22 -9.64 16.75 16.31
C ASP A 22 -11.10 16.93 15.87
N GLY A 23 -11.90 15.85 15.82
CA GLY A 23 -13.27 15.86 15.34
C GLY A 23 -13.41 16.11 13.84
N VAL A 24 -12.29 16.16 13.10
CA VAL A 24 -12.22 16.46 11.67
C VAL A 24 -10.98 15.83 11.05
N VAL A 25 -11.08 15.43 9.79
CA VAL A 25 -9.93 15.04 8.99
C VAL A 25 -9.87 15.83 7.68
N TYR A 26 -8.68 16.28 7.29
CA TYR A 26 -8.45 17.06 6.08
C TYR A 26 -8.03 16.17 4.90
N ALA A 27 -8.47 16.54 3.69
CA ALA A 27 -7.94 15.92 2.49
C ALA A 27 -6.47 16.28 2.27
N GLY A 28 -5.71 15.35 1.68
CA GLY A 28 -4.35 15.57 1.23
C GLY A 28 -4.24 15.81 -0.28
N ASP A 29 -3.21 16.57 -0.70
CA ASP A 29 -2.79 16.62 -2.10
C ASP A 29 -1.81 15.49 -2.43
N GLN A 30 -1.37 15.38 -3.68
CA GLN A 30 -0.41 14.37 -4.14
C GLN A 30 0.97 14.43 -3.46
N ASN A 31 1.31 15.56 -2.81
CA ASN A 31 2.58 15.81 -2.14
C ASN A 31 2.46 15.72 -0.61
N LEU A 32 1.36 15.14 -0.09
CA LEU A 32 1.08 15.01 1.34
C LEU A 32 0.90 16.37 2.06
N ASN A 33 0.44 17.41 1.35
CA ASN A 33 0.05 18.65 1.98
C ASN A 33 -1.45 18.67 2.29
N LYS A 34 -1.79 19.24 3.43
CA LYS A 34 -3.18 19.45 3.88
C LYS A 34 -3.90 20.46 2.98
N ILE A 35 -5.08 20.10 2.47
CA ILE A 35 -5.96 21.00 1.72
C ILE A 35 -6.92 21.65 2.72
N GLN A 36 -6.67 22.94 3.05
CA GLN A 36 -7.38 23.62 4.16
C GLN A 36 -8.89 23.72 3.94
N ASP A 37 -9.33 23.89 2.71
CA ASP A 37 -10.76 24.09 2.38
C ASP A 37 -11.51 22.78 2.16
N LEU A 38 -10.83 21.64 2.22
CA LEU A 38 -11.44 20.33 2.03
C LEU A 38 -11.21 19.42 3.23
N PHE A 39 -12.27 19.32 4.04
CA PHE A 39 -12.23 18.52 5.27
C PHE A 39 -13.57 17.81 5.52
N TYR A 40 -13.50 16.76 6.32
CA TYR A 40 -14.63 15.89 6.67
C TYR A 40 -14.79 15.84 8.19
N PRO A 41 -15.88 16.44 8.75
CA PRO A 41 -16.23 16.27 10.15
C PRO A 41 -16.45 14.81 10.50
N ILE A 42 -15.90 14.38 11.63
CA ILE A 42 -16.08 13.04 12.20
C ILE A 42 -17.34 13.03 13.04
N ILE A 43 -18.30 12.20 12.67
CA ILE A 43 -19.52 12.00 13.43
C ILE A 43 -19.35 10.90 14.46
N MET A 44 -18.80 9.74 13.99
CA MET A 44 -18.66 8.55 14.81
C MET A 44 -17.55 7.66 14.26
N ILE A 45 -16.82 7.00 15.15
CA ILE A 45 -15.91 5.89 14.79
C ILE A 45 -16.52 4.61 15.35
N LEU A 46 -16.58 3.59 14.50
CA LEU A 46 -17.12 2.27 14.82
C LEU A 46 -15.95 1.30 14.99
N ARG A 47 -15.93 0.56 16.09
CA ARG A 47 -14.85 -0.38 16.37
C ARG A 47 -15.41 -1.72 16.84
N GLN A 48 -14.93 -2.77 16.20
CA GLN A 48 -15.24 -4.15 16.58
C GLN A 48 -14.21 -4.63 17.60
N GLU A 49 -14.66 -4.88 18.83
CA GLU A 49 -13.85 -5.48 19.89
C GLU A 49 -14.26 -6.93 20.15
N LYS A 50 -13.51 -7.69 20.93
CA LYS A 50 -13.82 -9.09 21.23
C LYS A 50 -15.12 -9.24 22.06
N GLU A 51 -15.40 -8.26 22.89
CA GLU A 51 -16.52 -8.24 23.85
C GLU A 51 -17.77 -7.60 23.26
N GLY A 52 -17.72 -7.13 22.02
CA GLY A 52 -18.81 -6.47 21.33
C GLY A 52 -18.38 -5.18 20.61
N ASP A 53 -19.23 -4.66 19.78
CA ASP A 53 -18.96 -3.44 19.02
C ASP A 53 -19.08 -2.21 19.94
N ILE A 54 -18.17 -1.26 19.77
CA ILE A 54 -18.12 0.01 20.50
C ILE A 54 -18.17 1.16 19.50
N ASN A 55 -19.03 2.12 19.78
CA ASN A 55 -19.19 3.34 18.99
C ASN A 55 -18.62 4.54 19.76
N TYR A 56 -17.79 5.33 19.11
CA TYR A 56 -17.21 6.57 19.63
C TYR A 56 -17.83 7.75 18.90
N GLN A 57 -18.85 8.36 19.48
CA GLN A 57 -19.57 9.48 18.88
C GLN A 57 -18.96 10.82 19.29
N ARG A 58 -18.64 11.66 18.33
CA ARG A 58 -18.21 13.05 18.56
C ARG A 58 -19.43 13.92 18.86
N LYS A 59 -19.47 14.54 20.04
CA LYS A 59 -20.50 15.51 20.45
C LYS A 59 -19.83 16.74 21.03
N ASP A 60 -19.84 17.82 20.29
CA ASP A 60 -19.19 19.08 20.66
C ASP A 60 -17.74 18.88 21.12
N ASN A 61 -17.43 19.16 22.39
CA ASN A 61 -16.10 19.00 22.98
C ASN A 61 -15.89 17.63 23.64
N ASP A 62 -16.85 16.71 23.51
CA ASP A 62 -16.79 15.40 24.13
C ASP A 62 -16.82 14.27 23.09
N VAL A 63 -16.33 13.12 23.50
CA VAL A 63 -16.53 11.83 22.86
C VAL A 63 -17.43 11.00 23.75
N VAL A 64 -18.57 10.60 23.24
CA VAL A 64 -19.50 9.68 23.90
C VAL A 64 -19.19 8.28 23.43
N ILE A 65 -18.81 7.41 24.34
CA ILE A 65 -18.54 5.99 24.11
C ILE A 65 -19.80 5.23 24.44
N GLN A 66 -20.31 4.47 23.49
CA GLN A 66 -21.64 3.85 23.61
C GLN A 66 -21.68 2.48 22.93
N THR A 67 -22.65 1.67 23.32
CA THR A 67 -23.00 0.44 22.64
C THR A 67 -23.58 0.74 21.24
N PRO A 68 -23.68 -0.25 20.33
CA PRO A 68 -24.36 -0.08 19.05
C PRO A 68 -25.83 0.35 19.17
N GLN A 69 -26.48 0.02 20.30
CA GLN A 69 -27.86 0.40 20.59
C GLN A 69 -28.00 1.84 21.11
N GLY A 70 -26.85 2.53 21.33
CA GLY A 70 -26.82 3.93 21.78
C GLY A 70 -26.85 4.12 23.30
N GLU A 71 -26.61 3.06 24.07
CA GLU A 71 -26.44 3.16 25.53
C GLU A 71 -25.07 3.79 25.84
N GLU A 72 -25.07 4.94 26.52
CA GLU A 72 -23.84 5.64 26.91
C GLU A 72 -23.10 4.87 28.02
N LEU A 73 -21.89 4.45 27.73
CA LEU A 73 -20.99 3.75 28.65
C LEU A 73 -20.08 4.73 29.39
N LEU A 74 -19.58 5.73 28.64
CA LEU A 74 -18.61 6.71 29.17
C LEU A 74 -18.65 7.98 28.32
N ARG A 75 -18.38 9.12 28.96
CA ARG A 75 -18.16 10.40 28.27
C ARG A 75 -16.78 10.93 28.63
N VAL A 76 -16.00 11.32 27.65
CA VAL A 76 -14.61 11.76 27.78
C VAL A 76 -14.41 13.02 26.97
N SER A 77 -13.70 14.02 27.53
CA SER A 77 -13.34 15.22 26.76
C SER A 77 -12.47 14.85 25.54
N ALA A 78 -12.74 15.49 24.41
CA ALA A 78 -11.93 15.33 23.21
C ALA A 78 -10.48 15.80 23.39
N SER A 79 -10.24 16.80 24.27
CA SER A 79 -8.88 17.24 24.59
C SER A 79 -8.02 16.13 25.21
N LEU A 80 -8.63 15.24 26.00
CA LEU A 80 -7.89 14.11 26.58
C LEU A 80 -7.43 13.12 25.48
N PHE A 81 -8.22 12.93 24.43
CA PHE A 81 -7.81 12.12 23.29
C PHE A 81 -6.61 12.73 22.55
N LEU A 82 -6.55 14.07 22.43
CA LEU A 82 -5.38 14.73 21.83
C LEU A 82 -4.13 14.58 22.71
N GLU A 83 -4.26 14.76 24.03
CA GLU A 83 -3.16 14.55 24.95
C GLU A 83 -2.59 13.12 24.90
N GLU A 84 -3.49 12.11 24.83
CA GLU A 84 -3.08 10.71 24.73
C GLU A 84 -2.51 10.38 23.32
N ALA A 85 -3.01 11.02 22.25
CA ALA A 85 -2.44 10.90 20.91
C ALA A 85 -1.00 11.46 20.88
N GLU A 86 -0.75 12.63 21.47
CA GLU A 86 0.60 13.22 21.53
C GLU A 86 1.59 12.31 22.31
N LYS A 87 1.15 11.77 23.45
CA LYS A 87 1.97 10.83 24.24
C LYS A 87 2.28 9.56 23.44
N LEU A 88 1.27 9.03 22.73
CA LEU A 88 1.44 7.85 21.88
C LEU A 88 2.37 8.12 20.70
N LEU A 89 2.24 9.26 20.03
CA LEU A 89 3.11 9.65 18.91
C LEU A 89 4.57 9.70 19.36
N LYS A 90 4.83 10.40 20.49
CA LYS A 90 6.17 10.46 21.06
C LYS A 90 6.73 9.08 21.39
N ALA A 91 5.96 8.23 22.06
CA ALA A 91 6.39 6.87 22.38
C ALA A 91 6.65 6.03 21.12
N THR A 92 5.87 6.22 20.06
CA THR A 92 6.07 5.51 18.78
C THR A 92 7.36 5.96 18.09
N HIS A 93 7.74 7.23 18.19
CA HIS A 93 9.02 7.70 17.65
C HIS A 93 10.24 7.14 18.43
N GLU A 94 10.12 7.02 19.75
CA GLU A 94 11.20 6.59 20.63
C GLU A 94 11.47 5.08 20.63
N ASN A 95 10.57 4.26 20.05
CA ASN A 95 10.68 2.80 20.05
C ASN A 95 10.79 2.22 18.65
N ASP A 96 11.43 1.07 18.53
CA ASP A 96 11.57 0.30 17.29
C ASP A 96 11.16 -1.18 17.48
N GLY A 97 10.84 -1.85 16.38
CA GLY A 97 10.38 -3.23 16.41
C GLY A 97 8.96 -3.37 16.97
N ALA A 98 8.74 -4.37 17.79
CA ALA A 98 7.49 -4.57 18.53
C ALA A 98 7.70 -4.16 20.00
N PHE A 99 6.85 -3.28 20.52
CA PHE A 99 6.95 -2.70 21.85
C PHE A 99 5.57 -2.55 22.51
N ALA A 100 5.56 -2.38 23.84
CA ALA A 100 4.37 -2.13 24.64
C ALA A 100 4.39 -0.70 25.19
N ILE A 101 3.19 -0.08 25.31
CA ILE A 101 3.04 1.25 25.92
C ILE A 101 1.98 1.16 27.03
N PRO A 102 2.37 0.77 28.27
CA PRO A 102 1.42 0.48 29.34
C PRO A 102 0.49 1.64 29.70
N LYS A 103 0.97 2.89 29.60
CA LYS A 103 0.13 4.08 29.88
C LYS A 103 -0.97 4.25 28.83
N THR A 104 -0.66 4.05 27.54
CA THR A 104 -1.63 4.08 26.46
C THR A 104 -2.62 2.92 26.60
N GLU A 105 -2.14 1.72 26.93
CA GLU A 105 -2.99 0.55 27.18
C GLU A 105 -4.00 0.81 28.32
N ALA A 106 -3.56 1.46 29.40
CA ALA A 106 -4.46 1.84 30.51
C ALA A 106 -5.58 2.79 30.04
N PHE A 107 -5.25 3.78 29.19
CA PHE A 107 -6.26 4.67 28.61
C PHE A 107 -7.17 3.93 27.62
N MET A 108 -6.63 3.06 26.76
CA MET A 108 -7.41 2.21 25.87
C MET A 108 -8.46 1.40 26.63
N ASN A 109 -8.03 0.71 27.70
CA ASN A 109 -8.94 -0.09 28.54
C ASN A 109 -10.05 0.77 29.17
N ARG A 110 -9.72 1.98 29.60
CA ARG A 110 -10.72 2.94 30.16
C ARG A 110 -11.79 3.30 29.15
N ILE A 111 -11.43 3.40 27.87
CA ILE A 111 -12.35 3.78 26.78
C ILE A 111 -12.92 2.57 26.03
N TYR A 112 -12.88 1.38 26.60
CA TYR A 112 -13.37 0.12 25.99
C TYR A 112 -12.68 -0.25 24.67
N CYS A 113 -11.41 0.11 24.48
CA CYS A 113 -10.56 -0.28 23.37
C CYS A 113 -9.54 -1.32 23.87
N HIS A 114 -9.72 -2.59 23.54
CA HIS A 114 -8.95 -3.70 24.13
C HIS A 114 -7.96 -4.35 23.15
N SER A 115 -7.90 -3.88 21.91
CA SER A 115 -7.02 -4.42 20.88
C SER A 115 -6.33 -3.32 20.09
N LEU A 116 -5.10 -3.56 19.62
CA LEU A 116 -4.39 -2.60 18.75
C LEU A 116 -5.05 -2.51 17.38
N LYS A 117 -5.46 -3.66 16.83
CA LYS A 117 -6.17 -3.75 15.56
C LYS A 117 -7.64 -3.98 15.80
N ALA A 118 -8.48 -3.23 15.11
CA ALA A 118 -9.87 -3.58 15.01
C ALA A 118 -10.00 -4.96 14.31
N LYS A 119 -10.92 -5.79 14.79
CA LYS A 119 -11.20 -7.06 14.15
C LYS A 119 -11.93 -6.75 12.84
N SER A 120 -11.24 -6.81 11.70
CA SER A 120 -11.88 -6.61 10.41
C SER A 120 -11.94 -7.93 9.65
N SER A 121 -13.14 -8.36 9.29
CA SER A 121 -13.37 -9.36 8.25
C SER A 121 -13.01 -8.78 6.87
N ASP A 122 -13.00 -7.45 6.76
CA ASP A 122 -12.75 -6.67 5.56
C ASP A 122 -11.38 -6.01 5.66
N LYS A 123 -10.79 -5.61 4.55
CA LYS A 123 -9.47 -4.95 4.49
C LYS A 123 -9.47 -3.50 5.00
N THR A 124 -10.35 -3.16 5.94
CA THR A 124 -10.46 -1.85 6.54
C THR A 124 -9.85 -1.86 7.94
N ASP A 125 -8.99 -0.90 8.22
CA ASP A 125 -8.35 -0.76 9.54
C ASP A 125 -9.22 0.07 10.51
N ILE A 126 -10.09 0.94 9.98
CA ILE A 126 -11.01 1.78 10.77
C ILE A 126 -12.29 2.07 9.99
N ARG A 127 -13.45 2.06 10.68
CA ARG A 127 -14.77 2.46 10.13
C ARG A 127 -15.19 3.77 10.74
N ILE A 128 -15.58 4.74 9.90
CA ILE A 128 -15.90 6.10 10.33
C ILE A 128 -17.17 6.54 9.64
N ILE A 129 -18.07 7.17 10.40
CA ILE A 129 -19.17 7.97 9.85
C ILE A 129 -18.66 9.39 9.69
N LEU A 130 -18.50 9.82 8.44
CA LEU A 130 -18.06 11.17 8.07
C LEU A 130 -19.24 12.00 7.56
N HIS A 131 -19.19 13.32 7.80
CA HIS A 131 -20.05 14.27 7.13
C HIS A 131 -19.35 14.82 5.88
N ASP A 132 -19.88 14.53 4.70
CA ASP A 132 -19.41 15.19 3.46
C ASP A 132 -20.19 16.49 3.25
N ARG A 133 -19.49 17.63 3.41
CA ARG A 133 -20.05 18.97 3.26
C ARG A 133 -20.53 19.28 1.84
N ARG A 134 -20.00 18.59 0.82
CA ARG A 134 -20.40 18.79 -0.59
C ARG A 134 -21.73 18.11 -0.91
N THR A 135 -21.90 16.89 -0.43
CA THR A 135 -23.12 16.11 -0.63
C THR A 135 -24.13 16.32 0.49
N LYS A 136 -23.73 16.90 1.63
CA LYS A 136 -24.48 17.04 2.88
C LYS A 136 -24.97 15.70 3.44
N MET A 137 -24.26 14.62 3.13
CA MET A 137 -24.59 13.28 3.60
C MET A 137 -23.63 12.81 4.68
N ASN A 138 -24.14 12.00 5.58
CA ASN A 138 -23.34 11.21 6.51
C ASN A 138 -23.19 9.81 5.93
N SER A 139 -21.96 9.35 5.74
CA SER A 139 -21.69 8.03 5.17
C SER A 139 -20.80 7.23 6.11
N GLU A 140 -21.14 5.96 6.34
CA GLU A 140 -20.28 5.00 6.98
C GLU A 140 -19.28 4.46 5.96
N LEU A 141 -17.99 4.61 6.24
CA LEU A 141 -16.89 4.33 5.33
C LEU A 141 -15.78 3.57 6.04
N GLY A 142 -15.25 2.57 5.35
CA GLY A 142 -14.08 1.81 5.80
C GLY A 142 -12.80 2.35 5.17
N PHE A 143 -11.84 2.75 6.00
CA PHE A 143 -10.55 3.26 5.56
C PHE A 143 -9.42 2.30 5.90
N SER A 144 -8.41 2.23 5.02
CA SER A 144 -7.13 1.63 5.36
C SER A 144 -6.16 2.71 5.86
N ILE A 145 -5.41 2.39 6.92
CA ILE A 145 -4.45 3.32 7.52
C ILE A 145 -3.06 3.03 6.95
N LYS A 146 -2.40 4.06 6.44
CA LYS A 146 -1.00 4.02 6.00
C LYS A 146 -0.18 4.94 6.88
N SER A 147 0.89 4.44 7.46
CA SER A 147 1.68 5.18 8.45
C SER A 147 3.11 5.40 7.97
N GLN A 148 3.59 6.63 8.09
CA GLN A 148 4.99 7.00 7.90
C GLN A 148 5.79 7.01 9.22
N LEU A 149 5.20 6.59 10.35
CA LEU A 149 5.90 6.50 11.64
C LEU A 149 6.89 5.32 11.68
N GLY A 150 6.72 4.36 10.79
CA GLY A 150 7.59 3.18 10.63
C GLY A 150 8.33 3.18 9.30
N GLY A 151 8.56 1.98 8.77
CA GLY A 151 9.06 1.82 7.40
C GLY A 151 7.94 2.04 6.37
N ASP A 152 8.34 2.25 5.11
CA ASP A 152 7.43 2.50 4.01
C ASP A 152 6.31 1.45 3.91
N SER A 153 5.09 1.92 3.71
CA SER A 153 3.91 1.06 3.67
C SER A 153 3.89 0.20 2.41
N THR A 154 3.48 -1.07 2.53
CA THR A 154 3.34 -1.93 1.37
C THR A 154 1.96 -1.76 0.74
N LEU A 155 1.93 -1.52 -0.57
CA LEU A 155 0.71 -1.48 -1.36
C LEU A 155 0.42 -2.86 -1.98
N LEU A 156 1.45 -3.46 -2.60
CA LEU A 156 1.38 -4.78 -3.21
C LEU A 156 2.58 -5.60 -2.74
N ASN A 157 2.31 -6.63 -1.95
CA ASN A 157 3.34 -7.46 -1.34
C ASN A 157 4.07 -8.33 -2.36
N ALA A 158 5.38 -8.44 -2.20
CA ALA A 158 6.17 -9.45 -2.88
C ALA A 158 5.73 -10.86 -2.43
N CYS A 159 5.50 -11.70 -3.40
CA CYS A 159 5.28 -13.14 -3.19
C CYS A 159 5.68 -13.90 -4.46
N LYS A 160 5.64 -15.23 -4.42
CA LYS A 160 5.91 -16.03 -5.63
C LYS A 160 4.90 -15.75 -6.74
N SER A 161 3.67 -15.36 -6.37
CA SER A 161 2.62 -15.02 -7.34
C SER A 161 2.89 -13.74 -8.13
N THR A 162 3.76 -12.86 -7.65
CA THR A 162 4.11 -11.60 -8.34
C THR A 162 5.38 -11.71 -9.20
N ASN A 163 5.82 -12.92 -9.53
CA ASN A 163 6.94 -13.13 -10.45
C ASN A 163 6.51 -12.99 -11.90
N PHE A 164 7.27 -12.19 -12.64
CA PHE A 164 7.19 -12.02 -14.09
C PHE A 164 8.34 -12.80 -14.72
N ASN A 165 8.05 -13.66 -15.68
CA ASN A 165 9.00 -14.50 -16.38
C ASN A 165 9.42 -13.86 -17.69
N PHE A 166 10.71 -13.81 -17.94
CA PHE A 166 11.34 -13.27 -19.15
C PHE A 166 12.17 -14.36 -19.81
N LYS A 167 11.97 -14.58 -21.10
CA LYS A 167 12.90 -15.39 -21.90
C LYS A 167 14.21 -14.65 -22.11
N ILE A 168 15.32 -15.39 -22.11
CA ILE A 168 16.61 -14.85 -22.50
C ILE A 168 16.82 -15.18 -23.97
N GLU A 169 16.82 -14.15 -24.81
CA GLU A 169 17.02 -14.25 -26.25
C GLU A 169 18.37 -13.64 -26.66
N GLY A 170 18.90 -14.05 -27.84
CA GLY A 170 20.09 -13.47 -28.45
C GLY A 170 21.43 -14.00 -27.93
N ALA A 171 21.42 -14.86 -26.92
CA ALA A 171 22.64 -15.49 -26.41
C ALA A 171 22.42 -16.95 -26.00
N GLN A 172 23.47 -17.75 -26.11
CA GLN A 172 23.52 -19.09 -25.54
C GLN A 172 24.44 -19.11 -24.33
N PHE A 173 24.13 -19.95 -23.37
CA PHE A 173 24.88 -20.07 -22.11
C PHE A 173 25.15 -21.53 -21.83
N SER A 174 26.40 -21.84 -21.47
CA SER A 174 26.76 -23.16 -20.93
C SER A 174 26.22 -23.29 -19.50
N ASP A 175 26.12 -24.51 -18.99
CA ASP A 175 25.69 -24.75 -17.61
C ASP A 175 26.65 -24.11 -16.59
N GLU A 176 27.96 -24.03 -16.90
CA GLU A 176 28.97 -23.34 -16.08
C GLU A 176 28.72 -21.84 -16.02
N GLU A 177 28.39 -21.23 -17.15
CA GLU A 177 28.07 -19.80 -17.24
C GLU A 177 26.77 -19.47 -16.51
N ILE A 178 25.73 -20.30 -16.63
CA ILE A 178 24.51 -20.18 -15.88
C ILE A 178 24.78 -20.24 -14.37
N ASN A 179 25.57 -21.25 -13.94
CA ASN A 179 25.94 -21.39 -12.53
C ASN A 179 26.82 -20.22 -12.07
N GLY A 180 27.71 -19.73 -12.88
CA GLY A 180 28.54 -18.54 -12.63
C GLY A 180 27.67 -17.31 -12.37
N ILE A 181 26.73 -17.01 -13.26
CA ILE A 181 25.80 -15.88 -13.12
C ILE A 181 24.90 -16.06 -11.89
N ASN A 182 24.34 -17.25 -11.68
CA ASN A 182 23.46 -17.54 -10.54
C ASN A 182 24.20 -17.49 -9.20
N SER A 183 25.50 -17.70 -9.16
CA SER A 183 26.34 -17.60 -7.96
C SER A 183 26.68 -16.16 -7.58
N LEU A 184 26.51 -15.17 -8.49
CA LEU A 184 26.70 -13.76 -8.16
C LEU A 184 25.79 -13.38 -7.00
N ASN A 185 26.38 -13.03 -5.87
CA ASN A 185 25.66 -12.72 -4.64
C ASN A 185 26.25 -11.49 -3.92
N PRO A 186 26.34 -10.31 -4.56
CA PRO A 186 26.77 -9.10 -3.89
C PRO A 186 25.76 -8.70 -2.82
N LYS A 187 26.20 -7.96 -1.80
CA LYS A 187 25.34 -7.46 -0.72
C LYS A 187 24.21 -6.54 -1.25
N ARG A 188 24.47 -5.86 -2.35
CA ARG A 188 23.52 -4.97 -3.05
C ARG A 188 23.55 -5.26 -4.55
N ASN A 189 22.46 -4.89 -5.26
CA ASN A 189 22.37 -4.97 -6.72
C ASN A 189 22.42 -6.38 -7.36
N LYS A 190 22.25 -7.44 -6.59
CA LYS A 190 22.31 -8.83 -7.08
C LYS A 190 21.52 -9.05 -8.37
N VAL A 191 20.31 -8.53 -8.48
CA VAL A 191 19.46 -8.68 -9.68
C VAL A 191 20.06 -7.94 -10.86
N ILE A 192 20.53 -6.70 -10.64
CA ILE A 192 21.16 -5.87 -11.67
C ILE A 192 22.43 -6.52 -12.19
N ASP A 193 23.29 -7.01 -11.30
CA ASP A 193 24.57 -7.61 -11.70
C ASP A 193 24.37 -8.88 -12.54
N ARG A 194 23.38 -9.70 -12.19
CA ARG A 194 23.00 -10.88 -12.99
C ARG A 194 22.44 -10.49 -14.36
N VAL A 195 21.57 -9.50 -14.42
CA VAL A 195 21.03 -8.98 -15.68
C VAL A 195 22.13 -8.36 -16.54
N ASN A 196 23.07 -7.63 -15.95
CA ASN A 196 24.22 -7.07 -16.67
C ASN A 196 25.15 -8.19 -17.22
N ALA A 197 25.35 -9.27 -16.48
CA ALA A 197 26.11 -10.43 -16.96
C ALA A 197 25.40 -11.12 -18.15
N ILE A 198 24.06 -11.23 -18.11
CA ILE A 198 23.28 -11.73 -19.26
C ILE A 198 23.47 -10.82 -20.47
N LYS A 199 23.33 -9.50 -20.30
CA LYS A 199 23.50 -8.51 -21.38
C LYS A 199 24.93 -8.49 -21.95
N ALA A 200 25.93 -8.61 -21.10
CA ALA A 200 27.34 -8.64 -21.54
C ALA A 200 27.65 -9.79 -22.52
N LYS A 201 26.87 -10.86 -22.50
CA LYS A 201 26.91 -11.96 -23.44
C LYS A 201 25.97 -11.80 -24.65
N GLY A 202 25.34 -10.65 -24.80
CA GLY A 202 24.37 -10.36 -25.87
C GLY A 202 22.94 -10.82 -25.58
N GLY A 203 22.68 -11.34 -24.37
CA GLY A 203 21.35 -11.78 -23.97
C GLY A 203 20.39 -10.60 -23.73
N LYS A 204 19.14 -10.76 -24.16
CA LYS A 204 18.04 -9.81 -23.95
C LYS A 204 16.93 -10.48 -23.17
N LEU A 205 16.36 -9.77 -22.20
CA LEU A 205 15.17 -10.22 -21.47
C LEU A 205 13.91 -9.79 -22.25
N VAL A 206 13.12 -10.77 -22.68
CA VAL A 206 11.86 -10.56 -23.40
C VAL A 206 10.74 -11.10 -22.53
N PHE A 207 9.72 -10.27 -22.25
CA PHE A 207 8.61 -10.69 -21.41
C PHE A 207 7.89 -11.90 -22.03
N ASP A 208 7.65 -12.93 -21.23
CA ASP A 208 6.97 -14.15 -21.64
C ASP A 208 5.61 -14.29 -20.96
N ARG A 209 5.59 -14.33 -19.62
CA ARG A 209 4.37 -14.56 -18.84
C ARG A 209 4.48 -14.06 -17.39
N VAL A 210 3.33 -13.91 -16.74
CA VAL A 210 3.22 -13.86 -15.28
C VAL A 210 3.13 -15.30 -14.78
N ASP A 211 3.99 -15.69 -13.83
CA ASP A 211 4.07 -17.09 -13.37
C ASP A 211 2.75 -17.60 -12.77
N ASN A 212 2.05 -16.75 -12.01
CA ASN A 212 0.81 -17.13 -11.34
C ASN A 212 -0.41 -16.77 -12.19
N PRO A 213 -1.22 -17.78 -12.61
CA PRO A 213 -2.40 -17.53 -13.44
C PRO A 213 -3.47 -16.69 -12.74
N THR A 214 -3.59 -16.78 -11.41
CA THR A 214 -4.54 -15.95 -10.66
C THR A 214 -4.17 -14.48 -10.75
N PHE A 215 -2.89 -14.14 -10.54
CA PHE A 215 -2.45 -12.76 -10.67
C PHE A 215 -2.52 -12.26 -12.12
N TYR A 216 -2.16 -13.10 -13.08
CA TYR A 216 -2.33 -12.79 -14.49
C TYR A 216 -3.78 -12.43 -14.81
N ASN A 217 -4.75 -13.26 -14.39
CA ASN A 217 -6.17 -13.01 -14.62
C ASN A 217 -6.64 -11.72 -13.93
N ASN A 218 -6.21 -11.46 -12.69
CA ASN A 218 -6.54 -10.21 -12.00
C ASN A 218 -6.04 -8.97 -12.77
N LEU A 219 -4.85 -9.06 -13.37
CA LEU A 219 -4.29 -7.97 -14.20
C LEU A 219 -5.08 -7.79 -15.50
N ILE A 220 -5.40 -8.89 -16.20
CA ILE A 220 -6.18 -8.87 -17.47
C ILE A 220 -7.60 -8.32 -17.22
N MET A 221 -8.23 -8.64 -16.08
CA MET A 221 -9.53 -8.06 -15.73
C MET A 221 -9.49 -6.54 -15.62
N LEU A 222 -8.36 -5.97 -15.17
CA LEU A 222 -8.18 -4.52 -15.11
C LEU A 222 -7.90 -3.92 -16.48
N ASP A 223 -6.96 -4.53 -17.21
CA ASP A 223 -6.56 -4.09 -18.54
C ASP A 223 -5.68 -5.17 -19.19
N GLY A 224 -6.00 -5.53 -20.45
CA GLY A 224 -5.30 -6.58 -21.20
C GLY A 224 -3.80 -6.36 -21.38
N ASP A 225 -3.33 -5.12 -21.39
CA ASP A 225 -1.92 -4.79 -21.57
C ASP A 225 -1.14 -4.69 -20.25
N LEU A 226 -1.81 -4.71 -19.09
CA LEU A 226 -1.15 -4.52 -17.78
C LEU A 226 0.04 -5.47 -17.54
N PRO A 227 -0.02 -6.76 -17.88
CA PRO A 227 1.15 -7.63 -17.74
C PRO A 227 2.37 -7.09 -18.50
N SER A 228 2.20 -6.64 -19.73
CA SER A 228 3.27 -6.08 -20.57
C SER A 228 3.75 -4.71 -20.09
N VAL A 229 2.83 -3.87 -19.58
CA VAL A 229 3.19 -2.58 -18.95
C VAL A 229 4.06 -2.80 -17.72
N ILE A 230 3.66 -3.72 -16.82
CA ILE A 230 4.44 -4.03 -15.60
C ILE A 230 5.79 -4.61 -15.97
N ALA A 231 5.85 -5.54 -16.95
CA ALA A 231 7.10 -6.09 -17.44
C ALA A 231 8.05 -4.98 -17.94
N SER A 232 7.52 -4.02 -18.69
CA SER A 232 8.29 -2.86 -19.17
C SER A 232 8.81 -1.99 -18.02
N LEU A 233 7.99 -1.74 -16.99
CA LEU A 233 8.42 -1.00 -15.79
C LEU A 233 9.54 -1.73 -15.04
N LEU A 234 9.45 -3.05 -14.88
CA LEU A 234 10.47 -3.88 -14.23
C LEU A 234 11.81 -3.85 -15.00
N LEU A 235 11.74 -3.95 -16.32
CA LEU A 235 12.95 -3.84 -17.16
C LEU A 235 13.56 -2.43 -17.09
N GLU A 236 12.73 -1.38 -17.13
CA GLU A 236 13.21 -0.01 -17.03
C GLU A 236 13.80 0.29 -15.65
N GLN A 237 13.23 -0.24 -14.57
CA GLN A 237 13.85 -0.17 -13.23
C GLN A 237 15.26 -0.76 -13.20
N LEU A 238 15.46 -1.89 -13.87
CA LEU A 238 16.79 -2.54 -13.93
C LEU A 238 17.78 -1.78 -14.82
N ASN A 239 17.28 -1.14 -15.88
CA ASN A 239 18.11 -0.39 -16.83
C ASN A 239 18.56 0.96 -16.28
N SER A 240 17.63 1.70 -15.66
CA SER A 240 17.84 3.08 -15.21
C SER A 240 18.27 3.19 -13.74
N GLY A 241 17.96 2.17 -12.93
CA GLY A 241 18.12 2.23 -11.48
C GLY A 241 17.06 3.07 -10.76
N VAL A 242 16.14 3.70 -11.50
CA VAL A 242 15.01 4.47 -10.95
C VAL A 242 14.02 3.51 -10.31
N SER A 243 13.39 3.92 -9.20
CA SER A 243 12.38 3.11 -8.51
C SER A 243 11.01 3.76 -8.42
N THR A 244 10.90 5.09 -8.47
CA THR A 244 9.60 5.79 -8.37
C THR A 244 8.72 5.49 -9.58
N LEU A 245 7.48 5.07 -9.34
CA LEU A 245 6.58 4.65 -10.43
C LEU A 245 6.27 5.78 -11.39
N LYS A 246 6.10 7.00 -10.89
CA LYS A 246 5.84 8.17 -11.74
C LYS A 246 6.98 8.40 -12.76
N GLU A 247 8.23 8.32 -12.31
CA GLU A 247 9.38 8.51 -13.20
C GLU A 247 9.55 7.32 -14.16
N LEU A 248 9.37 6.09 -13.68
CA LEU A 248 9.39 4.90 -14.54
C LEU A 248 8.33 4.96 -15.63
N VAL A 249 7.11 5.38 -15.29
CA VAL A 249 6.02 5.56 -16.26
C VAL A 249 6.35 6.64 -17.29
N ASN A 250 6.95 7.76 -16.87
CA ASN A 250 7.39 8.78 -17.82
C ASN A 250 8.41 8.21 -18.82
N ARG A 251 9.40 7.45 -18.33
CA ARG A 251 10.41 6.80 -19.19
C ARG A 251 9.82 5.79 -20.17
N ILE A 252 8.93 4.89 -19.70
CA ILE A 252 8.29 3.96 -20.65
C ILE A 252 7.30 4.65 -21.59
N THR A 253 6.77 5.81 -21.24
CA THR A 253 5.96 6.63 -22.15
C THR A 253 6.80 7.18 -23.29
N GLU A 254 8.01 7.65 -23.02
CA GLU A 254 8.96 8.13 -24.04
C GLU A 254 9.45 6.99 -24.95
N ILE A 255 9.78 5.82 -24.35
CA ILE A 255 10.23 4.62 -25.08
C ILE A 255 9.07 4.01 -25.90
N ASN A 256 7.85 4.07 -25.37
CA ASN A 256 6.62 3.51 -25.93
C ASN A 256 6.73 2.04 -26.36
N PRO A 257 7.12 1.12 -25.45
CA PRO A 257 7.43 -0.26 -25.80
C PRO A 257 6.23 -1.07 -26.32
N LEU A 258 5.00 -0.62 -26.05
CA LEU A 258 3.77 -1.27 -26.54
C LEU A 258 3.26 -0.64 -27.85
N GLY A 259 3.89 0.42 -28.36
CA GLY A 259 3.55 1.05 -29.63
C GLY A 259 2.19 1.77 -29.65
N TYR A 260 1.75 2.34 -28.52
CA TYR A 260 0.51 3.12 -28.49
C TYR A 260 0.59 4.35 -29.41
N ASP A 261 -0.56 4.75 -29.96
CA ASP A 261 -0.64 6.01 -30.70
C ASP A 261 -0.63 7.20 -29.74
N THR A 262 0.53 7.84 -29.60
CA THR A 262 0.75 8.97 -28.71
C THR A 262 0.38 10.34 -29.32
N ARG A 263 -0.05 10.38 -30.59
CA ARG A 263 -0.39 11.64 -31.28
C ARG A 263 -1.55 12.39 -30.61
N GLN A 264 -2.45 11.66 -29.94
CA GLN A 264 -3.59 12.23 -29.20
C GLN A 264 -3.28 12.60 -27.77
N LEU A 265 -2.02 12.52 -27.33
CA LEU A 265 -1.55 12.81 -25.96
C LEU A 265 -2.27 12.02 -24.84
N SER A 266 -2.90 10.90 -25.17
CA SER A 266 -3.56 10.04 -24.19
C SER A 266 -2.54 9.40 -23.27
N PRO A 267 -2.70 9.47 -21.94
CA PRO A 267 -1.72 8.99 -20.98
C PRO A 267 -1.85 7.48 -20.72
N PHE A 268 -1.72 6.65 -21.76
CA PHE A 268 -1.98 5.20 -21.71
C PHE A 268 -1.30 4.50 -20.54
N TYR A 269 0.02 4.67 -20.39
CA TYR A 269 0.78 4.00 -19.34
C TYR A 269 0.40 4.51 -17.95
N ALA A 270 0.29 5.82 -17.76
CA ALA A 270 -0.08 6.41 -16.48
C ALA A 270 -1.50 6.00 -16.06
N TYR A 271 -2.44 5.99 -16.99
CA TYR A 271 -3.82 5.57 -16.73
C TYR A 271 -3.89 4.10 -16.24
N LYS A 272 -3.25 3.19 -16.98
CA LYS A 272 -3.23 1.75 -16.64
C LYS A 272 -2.57 1.50 -15.28
N VAL A 273 -1.45 2.18 -15.00
CA VAL A 273 -0.74 2.05 -13.71
C VAL A 273 -1.57 2.62 -12.56
N LYS A 274 -2.22 3.77 -12.73
CA LYS A 274 -3.13 4.34 -11.71
C LYS A 274 -4.28 3.38 -11.38
N HIS A 275 -4.89 2.76 -12.38
CA HIS A 275 -5.93 1.75 -12.18
C HIS A 275 -5.43 0.54 -11.39
N LEU A 276 -4.24 0.03 -11.72
CA LEU A 276 -3.60 -1.06 -10.97
C LEU A 276 -3.38 -0.68 -9.50
N LEU A 277 -2.80 0.50 -9.25
CA LEU A 277 -2.52 0.97 -7.89
C LEU A 277 -3.79 1.11 -7.07
N THR A 278 -4.84 1.68 -7.66
CA THR A 278 -6.15 1.87 -7.02
C THR A 278 -6.79 0.53 -6.67
N SER A 279 -6.79 -0.42 -7.60
CA SER A 279 -7.36 -1.75 -7.36
C SER A 279 -6.59 -2.52 -6.28
N ALA A 280 -5.25 -2.44 -6.30
CA ALA A 280 -4.42 -3.03 -5.25
C ALA A 280 -4.65 -2.35 -3.88
N ALA A 281 -4.83 -1.03 -3.86
CA ALA A 281 -5.10 -0.26 -2.65
C ALA A 281 -6.44 -0.65 -2.01
N LEU A 282 -7.46 -0.91 -2.83
CA LEU A 282 -8.83 -1.07 -2.38
C LEU A 282 -9.31 -2.52 -2.28
N GLY A 283 -8.49 -3.52 -2.67
CA GLY A 283 -8.94 -4.90 -2.47
C GLY A 283 -8.19 -5.99 -3.23
N MET A 284 -7.67 -5.73 -4.41
CA MET A 284 -7.02 -6.74 -5.22
C MET A 284 -5.75 -7.29 -4.54
N MET A 285 -5.66 -8.62 -4.43
CA MET A 285 -4.47 -9.33 -3.96
C MET A 285 -3.91 -10.27 -5.03
N PRO A 286 -2.57 -10.37 -5.18
CA PRO A 286 -1.97 -11.20 -6.23
C PRO A 286 -2.27 -12.69 -6.11
N ALA A 287 -2.38 -13.21 -4.89
CA ALA A 287 -2.53 -14.65 -4.66
C ALA A 287 -4.00 -15.13 -4.58
N THR A 288 -4.96 -14.22 -4.64
CA THR A 288 -6.39 -14.51 -4.50
C THR A 288 -7.13 -14.08 -5.76
N ALA A 289 -8.00 -14.93 -6.28
CA ALA A 289 -8.88 -14.54 -7.39
C ALA A 289 -9.74 -13.34 -6.96
N TRP A 290 -9.70 -12.30 -7.76
CA TRP A 290 -10.40 -11.06 -7.49
C TRP A 290 -11.65 -10.96 -8.37
N ASP A 291 -12.76 -10.58 -7.79
CA ASP A 291 -14.05 -10.44 -8.46
C ASP A 291 -14.38 -8.99 -8.89
N GLY A 292 -13.42 -8.07 -8.74
CA GLY A 292 -13.58 -6.65 -9.07
C GLY A 292 -14.16 -5.80 -7.93
N ARG A 293 -14.48 -6.37 -6.77
CA ARG A 293 -14.98 -5.62 -5.62
C ARG A 293 -13.88 -4.84 -4.93
N LEU A 294 -14.29 -3.68 -4.40
CA LEU A 294 -13.43 -2.78 -3.63
C LEU A 294 -13.88 -2.83 -2.17
N ASP A 295 -13.02 -3.37 -1.29
CA ASP A 295 -13.32 -3.59 0.12
C ASP A 295 -13.19 -2.30 0.96
N ALA A 296 -12.13 -1.51 0.71
CA ALA A 296 -11.88 -0.26 1.43
C ALA A 296 -12.60 0.93 0.76
N ASN A 297 -13.92 0.99 0.89
CA ASN A 297 -14.78 1.96 0.21
C ASN A 297 -14.58 3.43 0.63
N GLY A 298 -13.91 3.70 1.76
CA GLY A 298 -13.53 5.04 2.21
C GLY A 298 -12.27 5.57 1.57
N GLY A 299 -11.31 4.70 1.25
CA GLY A 299 -9.98 5.06 0.77
C GLY A 299 -8.90 4.94 1.84
N TYR A 300 -7.97 5.90 1.89
CA TYR A 300 -6.83 5.88 2.81
C TYR A 300 -6.83 7.02 3.81
N LEU A 301 -6.40 6.70 5.04
CA LEU A 301 -5.92 7.67 6.03
C LEU A 301 -4.40 7.53 6.13
N VAL A 302 -3.69 8.61 5.86
CA VAL A 302 -2.23 8.63 5.90
C VAL A 302 -1.77 9.37 7.14
N VAL A 303 -1.12 8.64 8.04
CA VAL A 303 -0.47 9.19 9.24
C VAL A 303 0.94 9.61 8.85
N LYS A 304 1.20 10.91 8.83
CA LYS A 304 2.51 11.49 8.51
C LYS A 304 3.48 11.36 9.69
N GLY A 305 4.77 11.50 9.39
CA GLY A 305 5.82 11.49 10.41
C GLY A 305 5.67 12.59 11.48
N ASP A 306 5.06 13.73 11.16
CA ASP A 306 4.77 14.81 12.10
C ASP A 306 3.48 14.61 12.93
N GLY A 307 2.75 13.53 12.68
CA GLY A 307 1.51 13.18 13.34
C GLY A 307 0.25 13.75 12.68
N ASP A 308 0.35 14.53 11.62
CA ASP A 308 -0.82 14.91 10.83
C ASP A 308 -1.47 13.70 10.17
N ILE A 309 -2.80 13.70 10.09
CA ILE A 309 -3.56 12.68 9.38
C ILE A 309 -4.25 13.29 8.17
N LEU A 310 -4.00 12.71 7.01
CA LEU A 310 -4.59 13.13 5.75
C LEU A 310 -5.55 12.06 5.22
N CYS A 311 -6.70 12.52 4.71
CA CYS A 311 -7.71 11.67 4.09
C CYS A 311 -7.59 11.72 2.58
N TYR A 312 -7.46 10.54 1.95
CA TYR A 312 -7.57 10.34 0.52
C TYR A 312 -8.85 9.55 0.26
N HIS A 313 -9.93 10.29 0.17
CA HIS A 313 -11.26 9.71 0.03
C HIS A 313 -11.50 9.19 -1.38
N PHE A 314 -12.04 7.98 -1.51
CA PHE A 314 -12.29 7.34 -2.81
C PHE A 314 -13.29 8.13 -3.69
N TYR A 315 -14.23 8.88 -3.12
CA TYR A 315 -15.10 9.78 -3.91
C TYR A 315 -14.34 10.88 -4.65
N ASP A 316 -13.14 11.25 -4.18
CA ASP A 316 -12.23 12.13 -4.90
C ASP A 316 -11.17 11.29 -5.63
N ARG A 317 -11.65 10.42 -6.52
CA ARG A 317 -10.87 9.38 -7.18
C ARG A 317 -9.58 9.92 -7.80
N ASN A 318 -9.65 11.04 -8.50
CA ASN A 318 -8.47 11.61 -9.16
C ASN A 318 -7.36 11.93 -8.15
N ARG A 319 -7.69 12.52 -6.99
CA ARG A 319 -6.70 12.81 -5.94
C ARG A 319 -6.14 11.56 -5.30
N PHE A 320 -7.00 10.56 -5.08
CA PHE A 320 -6.55 9.27 -4.55
C PHE A 320 -5.58 8.59 -5.51
N GLU A 321 -5.89 8.57 -6.81
CA GLU A 321 -5.02 8.04 -7.86
C GLU A 321 -3.71 8.84 -7.98
N ASP A 322 -3.78 10.17 -7.91
CA ASP A 322 -2.61 11.05 -7.99
C ASP A 322 -1.69 10.86 -6.77
N TYR A 323 -2.26 10.69 -5.58
CA TYR A 323 -1.51 10.36 -4.37
C TYR A 323 -0.78 9.02 -4.53
N LEU A 324 -1.50 7.96 -4.88
CA LEU A 324 -0.89 6.63 -5.05
C LEU A 324 0.24 6.67 -6.10
N PHE A 325 -0.02 7.28 -7.24
CA PHE A 325 0.92 7.35 -8.35
C PHE A 325 2.17 8.18 -8.02
N SER A 326 2.03 9.26 -7.28
CA SER A 326 3.14 10.14 -6.93
C SER A 326 4.02 9.59 -5.80
N ASN A 327 3.45 8.75 -4.92
CA ASN A 327 4.14 8.23 -3.75
C ASN A 327 4.54 6.74 -3.87
N ALA A 328 4.09 6.03 -4.93
CA ALA A 328 4.44 4.64 -5.14
C ALA A 328 5.82 4.46 -5.77
N TYR A 329 6.49 3.38 -5.37
CA TYR A 329 7.75 2.95 -5.98
C TYR A 329 7.87 1.43 -6.03
N LEU A 330 8.71 0.93 -6.94
CA LEU A 330 9.05 -0.48 -7.05
C LEU A 330 10.20 -0.82 -6.09
N GLU A 331 9.95 -1.77 -5.19
CA GLU A 331 10.98 -2.32 -4.33
C GLU A 331 11.48 -3.67 -4.85
N ARG A 332 12.77 -3.93 -4.69
CA ARG A 332 13.36 -5.24 -4.93
C ARG A 332 13.37 -6.05 -3.65
N SER A 333 12.53 -7.08 -3.61
CA SER A 333 12.37 -7.97 -2.47
C SER A 333 13.52 -8.98 -2.33
N SER A 334 13.44 -9.84 -1.31
CA SER A 334 14.40 -10.95 -1.12
C SER A 334 14.29 -11.97 -2.25
N THR A 335 15.37 -12.16 -3.02
CA THR A 335 15.44 -13.09 -4.16
C THR A 335 15.24 -14.55 -3.74
N SER A 336 15.82 -14.96 -2.61
CA SER A 336 15.72 -16.34 -2.11
C SER A 336 14.32 -16.65 -1.58
N ARG A 337 13.69 -15.69 -0.87
CA ARG A 337 12.34 -15.89 -0.31
C ARG A 337 11.29 -16.05 -1.42
N HIS A 338 11.43 -15.33 -2.52
CA HIS A 338 10.41 -15.27 -3.57
C HIS A 338 10.82 -16.01 -4.85
N ASN A 339 11.95 -16.72 -4.83
CA ASN A 339 12.42 -17.59 -5.90
C ASN A 339 12.50 -16.89 -7.26
N TYR A 340 13.31 -15.83 -7.35
CA TYR A 340 13.51 -15.06 -8.57
C TYR A 340 14.97 -14.60 -8.74
N ALA A 341 15.26 -13.96 -9.86
CA ALA A 341 16.56 -13.42 -10.23
C ALA A 341 17.65 -14.49 -10.47
N SER A 342 17.27 -15.66 -10.94
CA SER A 342 18.19 -16.70 -11.41
C SER A 342 17.83 -17.12 -12.83
N ILE A 343 18.84 -17.47 -13.62
CA ILE A 343 18.64 -18.11 -14.92
C ILE A 343 18.16 -19.52 -14.66
N ILE A 344 17.07 -19.90 -15.30
CA ILE A 344 16.44 -21.22 -15.22
C ILE A 344 16.41 -21.79 -16.64
N LYS A 345 16.81 -23.05 -16.78
CA LYS A 345 16.67 -23.82 -18.02
C LYS A 345 15.34 -24.56 -17.95
N GLU A 346 14.42 -24.16 -18.82
CA GLU A 346 13.08 -24.77 -18.91
C GLU A 346 13.19 -26.16 -19.58
N GLU A 347 12.12 -26.96 -19.50
CA GLU A 347 12.10 -28.33 -20.06
C GLU A 347 12.32 -28.38 -21.58
N ASP A 348 11.89 -27.33 -22.28
CA ASP A 348 12.09 -27.16 -23.72
C ASP A 348 13.49 -26.64 -24.11
N GLY A 349 14.38 -26.46 -23.14
CA GLY A 349 15.72 -25.91 -23.32
C GLY A 349 15.79 -24.38 -23.38
N THR A 350 14.68 -23.66 -23.33
CA THR A 350 14.65 -22.19 -23.27
C THR A 350 15.25 -21.71 -21.95
N LEU A 351 15.95 -20.58 -21.98
CA LEU A 351 16.43 -19.94 -20.76
C LEU A 351 15.46 -18.86 -20.31
N SER A 352 15.12 -18.89 -19.04
CA SER A 352 14.24 -17.90 -18.42
C SER A 352 14.89 -17.19 -17.25
N PHE A 353 14.40 -15.99 -16.97
CA PHE A 353 14.81 -15.18 -15.82
C PHE A 353 13.60 -14.51 -15.20
N LYS A 354 13.39 -14.69 -13.90
CA LYS A 354 12.23 -14.11 -13.20
C LYS A 354 12.58 -12.81 -12.51
N ILE A 355 11.67 -11.85 -12.58
CA ILE A 355 11.73 -10.58 -11.83
C ILE A 355 10.48 -10.46 -10.99
N ASN A 356 10.63 -10.12 -9.72
CA ASN A 356 9.50 -9.99 -8.79
C ASN A 356 8.93 -8.55 -8.80
N PHE A 357 7.61 -8.44 -8.76
CA PHE A 357 6.90 -7.18 -8.72
C PHE A 357 6.42 -6.89 -7.30
N GLN A 358 6.88 -5.79 -6.72
CA GLN A 358 6.47 -5.29 -5.42
C GLN A 358 6.31 -3.78 -5.47
N VAL A 359 5.22 -3.27 -4.88
CA VAL A 359 4.94 -1.82 -4.81
C VAL A 359 4.86 -1.38 -3.36
N ARG A 360 5.55 -0.31 -3.02
CA ARG A 360 5.46 0.38 -1.74
C ARG A 360 5.04 1.84 -1.90
N LEU A 361 4.59 2.43 -0.81
CA LEU A 361 4.29 3.86 -0.66
C LEU A 361 5.31 4.48 0.29
N LYS A 362 5.85 5.64 -0.12
CA LYS A 362 6.75 6.47 0.71
C LYS A 362 6.01 7.08 1.89
#